data_b96ee169717734db1f6e63a12db74470
#
_entry.id   b96ee169717734db1f6e63a12db74470
#
_cell.length_a   1.000
_cell.length_b   1.000
_cell.length_c   1.000
_cell.angle_alpha   90.00
_cell.angle_beta   90.00
_cell.angle_gamma   90.00
#
_symmetry.space_group_name_H-M   'P 1'
#
loop_
_entity.id
_entity.type
_entity.pdbx_description
1 polymer ?
#
loop_
_entity_poly.entity_id
_entity_poly.type
_entity_poly.pdbx_seq_one_letter_code
_entity_poly.pdbx_strand_id
1 'polypeptide(L)'
;MIQSTLDREGRFYRGTLHIHTTVSDGELTPEATKALYKSNGYDFIAITDHNVYGVYDDLNDDDFLMIPGTEIDSVYQGGVHHVVGVGTPEGTGYAHGFRFDRTRLKNAHPQELVDELTAHGNMAIYAHPFWSYCDPALLFSLRGLTGMEIINYSCEQEWKSGVSEFYYEYLRARGSGLWCFGADDAHGHEPDNMGGDITVKAPELKHEALLGAIKRGSFYASFARAGEKAPEIYDFRVEDGVAIVECSPARNIHINVSRTCYHPAHAAQGQQLTRHTFRLPEDARQVRAIVSDFQGLVSWTQPIVLK
;
A
#
# COMPACT_ATOMS: atom_id res chain seq x y z
N MET A 1 -3.68 3.18 28.44
CA MET A 1 -3.90 2.06 27.47
C MET A 1 -3.11 2.34 26.23
N ILE A 2 -2.39 1.34 25.66
CA ILE A 2 -1.59 1.51 24.43
C ILE A 2 -2.41 0.99 23.24
N GLN A 3 -2.54 1.83 22.19
CA GLN A 3 -3.14 1.49 20.91
C GLN A 3 -2.08 1.67 19.81
N SER A 4 -1.94 0.72 18.90
CA SER A 4 -1.05 0.77 17.74
C SER A 4 -1.65 -0.06 16.60
N THR A 5 -1.37 0.32 15.37
CA THR A 5 -1.62 -0.54 14.21
C THR A 5 -0.46 -1.52 14.00
N LEU A 6 0.78 -1.12 14.30
CA LEU A 6 1.93 -2.00 14.20
C LEU A 6 1.92 -3.07 15.30
N ASP A 7 2.07 -4.32 14.91
CA ASP A 7 2.18 -5.43 15.84
C ASP A 7 3.35 -5.19 16.81
N ARG A 8 3.18 -5.59 18.10
CA ARG A 8 4.22 -5.38 19.11
C ARG A 8 5.47 -6.22 18.84
N GLU A 9 5.24 -7.45 18.39
CA GLU A 9 6.28 -8.42 18.08
C GLU A 9 6.38 -8.63 16.58
N GLY A 10 7.49 -9.22 16.12
CA GLY A 10 7.74 -9.48 14.72
C GLY A 10 8.89 -8.69 14.13
N ARG A 11 9.14 -8.93 12.85
CA ARG A 11 10.14 -8.26 12.02
C ARG A 11 9.46 -7.41 10.97
N PHE A 12 10.16 -6.41 10.47
CA PHE A 12 9.74 -5.62 9.33
C PHE A 12 10.15 -6.34 8.04
N TYR A 13 9.21 -6.43 7.10
CA TYR A 13 9.39 -7.00 5.76
C TYR A 13 8.94 -5.96 4.74
N ARG A 14 9.83 -5.64 3.79
CA ARG A 14 9.58 -4.67 2.72
C ARG A 14 9.08 -5.37 1.47
N GLY A 15 8.04 -4.84 0.82
CA GLY A 15 7.53 -5.38 -0.44
C GLY A 15 6.60 -4.44 -1.17
N THR A 16 6.21 -4.84 -2.37
CA THR A 16 5.17 -4.16 -3.17
C THR A 16 4.15 -5.17 -3.66
N LEU A 17 2.89 -4.73 -3.76
CA LEU A 17 1.78 -5.62 -4.11
C LEU A 17 1.20 -5.33 -5.51
N HIS A 18 1.93 -4.61 -6.36
CA HIS A 18 1.48 -4.26 -7.69
C HIS A 18 2.67 -4.23 -8.66
N ILE A 19 2.77 -5.24 -9.52
CA ILE A 19 3.84 -5.40 -10.52
C ILE A 19 3.29 -6.16 -11.72
N HIS A 20 3.69 -5.76 -12.93
CA HIS A 20 3.40 -6.44 -14.18
C HIS A 20 4.63 -7.15 -14.75
N THR A 21 4.39 -8.24 -15.49
CA THR A 21 5.44 -9.04 -16.11
C THR A 21 5.11 -9.33 -17.58
N THR A 22 5.96 -10.10 -18.25
CA THR A 22 5.71 -10.56 -19.64
C THR A 22 4.46 -11.43 -19.78
N VAL A 23 3.76 -11.75 -18.70
CA VAL A 23 2.48 -12.47 -18.72
C VAL A 23 1.33 -11.56 -19.13
N SER A 24 1.44 -10.23 -18.84
CA SER A 24 0.54 -9.21 -19.40
C SER A 24 1.29 -8.25 -20.31
N ASP A 25 1.79 -7.14 -19.80
CA ASP A 25 2.38 -6.05 -20.57
C ASP A 25 3.67 -5.49 -19.94
N GLY A 26 4.21 -6.15 -18.94
CA GLY A 26 5.54 -5.84 -18.43
C GLY A 26 6.67 -6.42 -19.29
N GLU A 27 7.89 -5.93 -19.13
CA GLU A 27 9.07 -6.33 -19.89
C GLU A 27 9.86 -7.48 -19.27
N LEU A 28 9.76 -7.67 -17.95
CA LEU A 28 10.51 -8.68 -17.21
C LEU A 28 9.70 -9.97 -17.03
N THR A 29 10.36 -11.13 -17.07
CA THR A 29 9.71 -12.37 -16.66
C THR A 29 9.50 -12.42 -15.14
N PRO A 30 8.60 -13.26 -14.62
CA PRO A 30 8.42 -13.41 -13.17
C PRO A 30 9.71 -13.69 -12.40
N GLU A 31 10.59 -14.52 -12.95
CA GLU A 31 11.90 -14.86 -12.35
C GLU A 31 12.85 -13.65 -12.34
N ALA A 32 12.89 -12.90 -13.45
CA ALA A 32 13.72 -11.69 -13.54
C ALA A 32 13.21 -10.60 -12.60
N THR A 33 11.90 -10.43 -12.49
CA THR A 33 11.25 -9.51 -11.56
C THR A 33 11.60 -9.87 -10.12
N LYS A 34 11.43 -11.15 -9.72
CA LYS A 34 11.88 -11.62 -8.40
C LYS A 34 13.34 -11.28 -8.14
N ALA A 35 14.25 -11.63 -9.07
CA ALA A 35 15.68 -11.40 -8.92
C ALA A 35 16.01 -9.91 -8.74
N LEU A 36 15.34 -9.03 -9.49
CA LEU A 36 15.48 -7.59 -9.40
C LEU A 36 15.09 -7.09 -8.00
N TYR A 37 13.88 -7.39 -7.53
CA TYR A 37 13.39 -6.90 -6.24
C TYR A 37 14.17 -7.49 -5.07
N LYS A 38 14.46 -8.79 -5.07
CA LYS A 38 15.27 -9.45 -4.04
C LYS A 38 16.66 -8.83 -3.91
N SER A 39 17.34 -8.55 -5.04
CA SER A 39 18.68 -7.94 -5.03
C SER A 39 18.67 -6.48 -4.52
N ASN A 40 17.50 -5.83 -4.48
CA ASN A 40 17.30 -4.48 -3.96
C ASN A 40 16.70 -4.45 -2.54
N GLY A 41 16.75 -5.57 -1.83
CA GLY A 41 16.39 -5.66 -0.41
C GLY A 41 14.90 -5.66 -0.13
N TYR A 42 14.08 -6.15 -1.09
CA TYR A 42 12.69 -6.51 -0.84
C TYR A 42 12.61 -7.93 -0.29
N ASP A 43 11.65 -8.17 0.56
CA ASP A 43 11.39 -9.47 1.19
C ASP A 43 10.22 -10.20 0.52
N PHE A 44 9.32 -9.47 -0.11
CA PHE A 44 8.18 -10.04 -0.82
C PHE A 44 7.70 -9.14 -1.97
N ILE A 45 7.05 -9.74 -2.96
CA ILE A 45 6.32 -9.03 -4.03
C ILE A 45 5.04 -9.78 -4.39
N ALA A 46 4.05 -9.06 -4.94
CA ALA A 46 2.95 -9.66 -5.69
C ALA A 46 3.10 -9.30 -7.18
N ILE A 47 3.09 -10.31 -8.03
CA ILE A 47 2.94 -10.15 -9.48
C ILE A 47 1.43 -10.14 -9.74
N THR A 48 0.96 -9.05 -10.32
CA THR A 48 -0.46 -8.75 -10.48
C THR A 48 -0.79 -8.43 -11.94
N ASP A 49 -0.34 -9.27 -12.84
CA ASP A 49 -0.57 -9.15 -14.26
C ASP A 49 -2.04 -8.90 -14.62
N HIS A 50 -2.28 -8.07 -15.63
CA HIS A 50 -3.62 -7.67 -16.06
C HIS A 50 -4.52 -8.85 -16.41
N ASN A 51 -5.59 -9.04 -15.63
CA ASN A 51 -6.63 -10.03 -15.83
C ASN A 51 -6.11 -11.49 -15.89
N VAL A 52 -4.94 -11.74 -15.29
CA VAL A 52 -4.35 -13.07 -15.14
C VAL A 52 -3.94 -13.29 -13.68
N TYR A 53 -4.46 -14.35 -13.04
CA TYR A 53 -4.09 -14.66 -11.67
C TYR A 53 -2.75 -15.39 -11.63
N GLY A 54 -1.76 -14.79 -10.98
CA GLY A 54 -0.42 -15.35 -10.81
C GLY A 54 -0.26 -16.06 -9.47
N VAL A 55 0.22 -17.31 -9.48
CA VAL A 55 0.67 -18.05 -8.30
C VAL A 55 2.06 -18.59 -8.61
N TYR A 56 3.08 -18.11 -7.91
CA TYR A 56 4.49 -18.39 -8.20
C TYR A 56 5.20 -19.03 -6.99
N ASP A 57 4.58 -20.02 -6.37
CA ASP A 57 5.10 -20.67 -5.16
C ASP A 57 6.44 -21.37 -5.38
N ASP A 58 6.72 -21.83 -6.58
CA ASP A 58 7.99 -22.41 -7.01
C ASP A 58 9.14 -21.37 -7.06
N LEU A 59 8.81 -20.09 -7.03
CA LEU A 59 9.79 -19.03 -6.91
C LEU A 59 10.03 -18.56 -5.47
N ASN A 60 9.33 -19.09 -4.46
CA ASN A 60 9.59 -18.78 -3.06
C ASN A 60 10.96 -19.27 -2.61
N ASP A 61 11.58 -18.53 -1.70
CA ASP A 61 12.82 -18.93 -1.02
C ASP A 61 12.65 -18.74 0.50
N ASP A 62 13.70 -19.09 1.27
CA ASP A 62 13.73 -18.89 2.73
C ASP A 62 13.65 -17.43 3.16
N ASP A 63 14.05 -16.51 2.30
CA ASP A 63 14.18 -15.08 2.54
C ASP A 63 13.41 -14.19 1.52
N PHE A 64 12.56 -14.80 0.67
CA PHE A 64 11.75 -14.05 -0.30
C PHE A 64 10.42 -14.76 -0.59
N LEU A 65 9.31 -14.00 -0.54
CA LEU A 65 7.95 -14.52 -0.71
C LEU A 65 7.25 -13.91 -1.93
N MET A 66 6.74 -14.77 -2.81
CA MET A 66 5.87 -14.38 -3.92
C MET A 66 4.41 -14.46 -3.47
N ILE A 67 3.72 -13.33 -3.46
CA ILE A 67 2.30 -13.25 -3.08
C ILE A 67 1.45 -13.48 -4.33
N PRO A 68 0.49 -14.41 -4.32
CA PRO A 68 -0.46 -14.60 -5.41
C PRO A 68 -1.32 -13.36 -5.65
N GLY A 69 -1.52 -13.00 -6.93
CA GLY A 69 -2.34 -11.83 -7.23
C GLY A 69 -2.70 -11.65 -8.70
N THR A 70 -3.44 -10.60 -8.94
CA THR A 70 -3.86 -10.11 -10.27
C THR A 70 -4.28 -8.66 -10.16
N GLU A 71 -4.27 -7.93 -11.25
CA GLU A 71 -5.00 -6.68 -11.40
C GLU A 71 -6.13 -6.86 -12.42
N ILE A 72 -7.37 -6.50 -12.08
CA ILE A 72 -8.52 -6.53 -12.99
C ILE A 72 -9.05 -5.12 -13.25
N ASP A 73 -9.53 -4.88 -14.48
CA ASP A 73 -9.85 -3.56 -14.97
C ASP A 73 -11.28 -3.41 -15.50
N SER A 74 -11.79 -2.16 -15.45
CA SER A 74 -13.01 -1.76 -16.12
C SER A 74 -12.97 -0.30 -16.55
N VAL A 75 -13.79 0.07 -17.54
CA VAL A 75 -14.04 1.45 -17.93
C VAL A 75 -15.45 1.83 -17.50
N TYR A 76 -15.56 2.75 -16.56
CA TYR A 76 -16.85 3.18 -16.02
C TYR A 76 -16.89 4.70 -15.85
N GLN A 77 -17.98 5.33 -16.35
CA GLN A 77 -18.20 6.78 -16.27
C GLN A 77 -17.01 7.66 -16.70
N GLY A 78 -16.25 7.19 -17.70
CA GLY A 78 -15.11 7.94 -18.26
C GLY A 78 -13.79 7.76 -17.51
N GLY A 79 -13.76 7.02 -16.41
CA GLY A 79 -12.55 6.59 -15.71
C GLY A 79 -12.15 5.16 -16.11
N VAL A 80 -10.86 4.87 -16.00
CA VAL A 80 -10.32 3.51 -16.08
C VAL A 80 -10.04 3.04 -14.66
N HIS A 81 -10.79 2.06 -14.20
CA HIS A 81 -10.74 1.61 -12.81
C HIS A 81 -10.01 0.28 -12.71
N HIS A 82 -8.98 0.24 -11.89
CA HIS A 82 -8.21 -0.96 -11.63
C HIS A 82 -8.34 -1.38 -10.17
N VAL A 83 -8.43 -2.69 -9.93
CA VAL A 83 -8.44 -3.26 -8.59
C VAL A 83 -7.44 -4.41 -8.53
N VAL A 84 -6.45 -4.25 -7.67
CA VAL A 84 -5.47 -5.29 -7.35
C VAL A 84 -6.09 -6.28 -6.36
N GLY A 85 -6.01 -7.56 -6.69
CA GLY A 85 -6.38 -8.67 -5.82
C GLY A 85 -5.17 -9.46 -5.37
N VAL A 86 -4.97 -9.63 -4.07
CA VAL A 86 -3.88 -10.45 -3.52
C VAL A 86 -4.40 -11.40 -2.45
N GLY A 87 -3.84 -12.61 -2.39
CA GLY A 87 -4.32 -13.61 -1.46
C GLY A 87 -3.29 -14.69 -1.13
N THR A 88 -3.72 -15.77 -0.47
CA THR A 88 -2.89 -16.94 -0.22
C THR A 88 -3.09 -18.00 -1.31
N PRO A 89 -2.11 -18.85 -1.59
CA PRO A 89 -2.25 -19.89 -2.62
C PRO A 89 -3.48 -20.78 -2.44
N GLU A 90 -3.78 -21.18 -1.22
CA GLU A 90 -4.90 -22.06 -0.90
C GLU A 90 -6.24 -21.31 -0.73
N GLY A 91 -6.16 -19.99 -0.43
CA GLY A 91 -7.32 -19.20 0.01
C GLY A 91 -8.15 -18.59 -1.10
N THR A 92 -7.61 -18.45 -2.31
CA THR A 92 -8.24 -17.63 -3.35
C THR A 92 -9.13 -18.40 -4.32
N GLY A 93 -8.97 -19.71 -4.41
CA GLY A 93 -9.75 -20.53 -5.36
C GLY A 93 -9.40 -20.31 -6.84
N TYR A 94 -8.44 -19.44 -7.15
CA TYR A 94 -7.92 -19.26 -8.50
C TYR A 94 -6.63 -20.06 -8.70
N ALA A 95 -6.57 -20.82 -9.81
CA ALA A 95 -5.34 -21.49 -10.22
C ALA A 95 -4.38 -20.51 -10.88
N HIS A 96 -3.07 -20.85 -10.86
CA HIS A 96 -2.09 -20.11 -11.66
C HIS A 96 -2.51 -20.03 -13.13
N GLY A 97 -2.43 -18.84 -13.72
CA GLY A 97 -2.80 -18.58 -15.11
C GLY A 97 -4.32 -18.48 -15.36
N PHE A 98 -5.15 -18.47 -14.31
CA PHE A 98 -6.58 -18.18 -14.47
C PHE A 98 -6.77 -16.82 -15.14
N ARG A 99 -7.63 -16.75 -16.17
CA ARG A 99 -7.92 -15.52 -16.90
C ARG A 99 -9.33 -15.04 -16.62
N PHE A 100 -9.42 -13.77 -16.18
CA PHE A 100 -10.70 -13.12 -15.96
C PHE A 100 -11.39 -12.80 -17.29
N ASP A 101 -12.73 -12.88 -17.30
CA ASP A 101 -13.53 -12.56 -18.48
C ASP A 101 -13.59 -11.04 -18.73
N ARG A 102 -12.66 -10.55 -19.52
CA ARG A 102 -12.58 -9.13 -19.91
C ARG A 102 -13.82 -8.63 -20.64
N THR A 103 -14.56 -9.52 -21.34
CA THR A 103 -15.80 -9.11 -22.02
C THR A 103 -16.86 -8.72 -21.00
N ARG A 104 -16.96 -9.46 -19.90
CA ARG A 104 -17.85 -9.15 -18.77
C ARG A 104 -17.38 -7.92 -18.00
N LEU A 105 -16.09 -7.82 -17.70
CA LEU A 105 -15.55 -6.81 -16.81
C LEU A 105 -15.34 -5.45 -17.49
N LYS A 106 -15.15 -5.39 -18.81
CA LYS A 106 -14.75 -4.18 -19.57
C LYS A 106 -15.54 -2.91 -19.23
N ASN A 107 -16.85 -3.02 -18.97
CA ASN A 107 -17.70 -1.88 -18.63
C ASN A 107 -18.44 -2.11 -17.30
N ALA A 108 -17.92 -3.00 -16.46
CA ALA A 108 -18.51 -3.30 -15.16
C ALA A 108 -18.41 -2.10 -14.22
N HIS A 109 -19.36 -1.98 -13.30
CA HIS A 109 -19.22 -1.04 -12.20
C HIS A 109 -18.02 -1.46 -11.32
N PRO A 110 -17.16 -0.55 -10.83
CA PRO A 110 -15.98 -0.92 -10.02
C PRO A 110 -16.30 -1.80 -8.82
N GLN A 111 -17.54 -1.76 -8.28
CA GLN A 111 -17.95 -2.69 -7.23
C GLN A 111 -17.89 -4.16 -7.69
N GLU A 112 -18.22 -4.44 -8.96
CA GLU A 112 -18.17 -5.80 -9.48
C GLU A 112 -16.74 -6.37 -9.54
N LEU A 113 -15.73 -5.50 -9.74
CA LEU A 113 -14.32 -5.90 -9.64
C LEU A 113 -13.97 -6.28 -8.20
N VAL A 114 -14.39 -5.45 -7.24
CA VAL A 114 -14.16 -5.73 -5.82
C VAL A 114 -14.86 -7.03 -5.39
N ASP A 115 -16.13 -7.21 -5.79
CA ASP A 115 -16.92 -8.39 -5.46
C ASP A 115 -16.31 -9.66 -6.06
N GLU A 116 -15.83 -9.60 -7.32
CA GLU A 116 -15.15 -10.71 -7.99
C GLU A 116 -13.95 -11.21 -7.19
N LEU A 117 -13.08 -10.29 -6.77
CA LEU A 117 -11.87 -10.64 -6.02
C LEU A 117 -12.16 -11.11 -4.60
N THR A 118 -13.05 -10.40 -3.89
CA THR A 118 -13.35 -10.70 -2.47
C THR A 118 -14.17 -11.96 -2.29
N ALA A 119 -15.05 -12.29 -3.24
CA ALA A 119 -15.79 -13.57 -3.23
C ALA A 119 -14.86 -14.80 -3.25
N HIS A 120 -13.63 -14.63 -3.74
CA HIS A 120 -12.59 -15.65 -3.80
C HIS A 120 -11.48 -15.44 -2.77
N GLY A 121 -11.76 -14.71 -1.67
CA GLY A 121 -10.85 -14.58 -0.53
C GLY A 121 -9.66 -13.63 -0.72
N ASN A 122 -9.57 -12.92 -1.85
CA ASN A 122 -8.53 -11.91 -2.03
C ASN A 122 -8.80 -10.67 -1.19
N MET A 123 -7.75 -10.01 -0.77
CA MET A 123 -7.79 -8.59 -0.42
C MET A 123 -7.92 -7.79 -1.71
N ALA A 124 -8.84 -6.84 -1.75
CA ALA A 124 -9.02 -5.94 -2.88
C ALA A 124 -8.45 -4.56 -2.54
N ILE A 125 -7.54 -4.06 -3.37
CA ILE A 125 -6.87 -2.76 -3.22
C ILE A 125 -7.21 -1.92 -4.46
N TYR A 126 -7.78 -0.72 -4.26
CA TYR A 126 -8.06 0.16 -5.39
C TYR A 126 -6.76 0.83 -5.87
N ALA A 127 -6.37 0.56 -7.12
CA ALA A 127 -5.13 1.04 -7.70
C ALA A 127 -5.24 2.51 -8.16
N HIS A 128 -4.16 3.27 -8.03
CA HIS A 128 -3.89 4.60 -8.59
C HIS A 128 -5.12 5.50 -8.86
N PRO A 129 -5.93 5.86 -7.85
CA PRO A 129 -7.21 6.56 -8.06
C PRO A 129 -7.05 7.94 -8.72
N PHE A 130 -5.92 8.62 -8.59
CA PHE A 130 -5.67 9.89 -9.27
C PHE A 130 -5.44 9.69 -10.78
N TRP A 131 -4.62 8.73 -11.17
CA TRP A 131 -4.42 8.37 -12.58
C TRP A 131 -5.74 7.92 -13.23
N SER A 132 -6.56 7.17 -12.50
CA SER A 132 -7.87 6.67 -12.94
C SER A 132 -8.91 7.76 -13.15
N TYR A 133 -8.65 9.01 -12.77
CA TYR A 133 -9.67 10.08 -12.68
C TYR A 133 -10.91 9.64 -11.91
N CYS A 134 -10.72 8.83 -10.86
CA CYS A 134 -11.82 8.29 -10.07
C CYS A 134 -12.61 9.41 -9.37
N ASP A 135 -13.93 9.36 -9.42
CA ASP A 135 -14.74 10.21 -8.55
C ASP A 135 -14.52 9.77 -7.08
N PRO A 136 -14.04 10.64 -6.19
CA PRO A 136 -13.87 10.30 -4.77
C PRO A 136 -15.17 9.83 -4.10
N ALA A 137 -16.35 10.24 -4.57
CA ALA A 137 -17.61 9.78 -4.04
C ALA A 137 -17.92 8.35 -4.50
N LEU A 138 -17.56 7.97 -5.74
CA LEU A 138 -17.64 6.60 -6.21
C LEU A 138 -16.72 5.72 -5.37
N LEU A 139 -15.45 6.10 -5.21
CA LEU A 139 -14.50 5.34 -4.41
C LEU A 139 -14.99 5.16 -2.95
N PHE A 140 -15.55 6.20 -2.34
CA PHE A 140 -16.14 6.12 -1.01
C PHE A 140 -17.37 5.18 -0.94
N SER A 141 -18.09 5.00 -2.04
CA SER A 141 -19.25 4.13 -2.10
C SER A 141 -18.92 2.64 -2.18
N LEU A 142 -17.71 2.27 -2.64
CA LEU A 142 -17.29 0.88 -2.78
C LEU A 142 -17.21 0.17 -1.42
N ARG A 143 -17.57 -1.10 -1.41
CA ARG A 143 -17.56 -1.97 -0.21
C ARG A 143 -16.68 -3.17 -0.46
N GLY A 144 -16.02 -3.65 0.60
CA GLY A 144 -15.13 -4.82 0.52
C GLY A 144 -13.68 -4.49 0.19
N LEU A 145 -13.34 -3.25 -0.15
CA LEU A 145 -11.95 -2.83 -0.30
C LEU A 145 -11.20 -2.96 1.03
N THR A 146 -9.99 -3.49 0.97
CA THR A 146 -9.00 -3.46 2.07
C THR A 146 -8.32 -2.11 2.16
N GLY A 147 -8.06 -1.47 1.03
CA GLY A 147 -7.41 -0.17 0.96
C GLY A 147 -7.35 0.42 -0.44
N MET A 148 -6.56 1.47 -0.57
CA MET A 148 -6.26 2.12 -1.84
C MET A 148 -4.78 2.50 -1.90
N GLU A 149 -4.23 2.63 -3.08
CA GLU A 149 -2.90 3.18 -3.27
C GLU A 149 -2.86 4.68 -2.98
N ILE A 150 -2.06 5.07 -2.00
CA ILE A 150 -1.76 6.47 -1.69
C ILE A 150 -0.65 6.99 -2.59
N ILE A 151 0.20 6.09 -3.04
CA ILE A 151 1.24 6.30 -4.04
C ILE A 151 1.30 5.10 -4.98
N ASN A 152 1.33 5.39 -6.28
CA ASN A 152 1.65 4.48 -7.35
C ASN A 152 2.85 5.06 -8.11
N TYR A 153 3.98 4.35 -8.08
CA TYR A 153 5.24 4.94 -8.52
C TYR A 153 5.32 5.10 -10.04
N SER A 154 4.88 4.12 -10.82
CA SER A 154 4.84 4.19 -12.28
C SER A 154 3.98 5.39 -12.74
N CYS A 155 2.75 5.49 -12.23
CA CYS A 155 1.86 6.62 -12.53
C CYS A 155 2.47 7.98 -12.14
N GLU A 156 3.30 8.03 -11.07
CA GLU A 156 4.00 9.25 -10.69
C GLU A 156 5.16 9.57 -11.64
N GLN A 157 5.91 8.57 -12.08
CA GLN A 157 7.03 8.79 -12.99
C GLN A 157 6.56 9.19 -14.38
N GLU A 158 5.58 8.49 -14.93
CA GLU A 158 5.13 8.67 -16.31
C GLU A 158 4.16 9.85 -16.48
N TRP A 159 3.21 10.01 -15.55
CA TRP A 159 2.06 10.90 -15.71
C TRP A 159 1.96 12.01 -14.66
N LYS A 160 2.81 12.00 -13.61
CA LYS A 160 2.70 12.88 -12.45
C LYS A 160 1.32 12.83 -11.76
N SER A 161 0.71 11.65 -11.79
CA SER A 161 -0.62 11.37 -11.24
C SER A 161 -0.63 10.16 -10.28
N GLY A 162 0.53 9.78 -9.73
CA GLY A 162 0.66 8.65 -8.82
C GLY A 162 0.33 9.00 -7.37
N VAL A 163 0.50 10.27 -6.94
CA VAL A 163 0.24 10.66 -5.54
C VAL A 163 -1.25 10.90 -5.32
N SER A 164 -1.89 9.98 -4.62
CA SER A 164 -3.34 9.96 -4.35
C SER A 164 -3.71 10.35 -2.92
N GLU A 165 -2.88 11.13 -2.23
CA GLU A 165 -3.10 11.54 -0.83
C GLU A 165 -4.41 12.32 -0.63
N PHE A 166 -4.82 13.13 -1.61
CA PHE A 166 -6.12 13.83 -1.59
C PHE A 166 -7.29 12.84 -1.47
N TYR A 167 -7.28 11.77 -2.26
CA TYR A 167 -8.31 10.73 -2.22
C TYR A 167 -8.36 10.05 -0.86
N TYR A 168 -7.21 9.66 -0.34
CA TYR A 168 -7.11 9.00 0.96
C TYR A 168 -7.64 9.90 2.08
N GLU A 169 -7.25 11.18 2.13
CA GLU A 169 -7.74 12.13 3.14
C GLU A 169 -9.24 12.43 2.97
N TYR A 170 -9.75 12.48 1.73
CA TYR A 170 -11.18 12.63 1.48
C TYR A 170 -12.00 11.48 2.08
N LEU A 171 -11.51 10.25 1.91
CA LEU A 171 -12.16 9.03 2.43
C LEU A 171 -12.06 8.98 3.96
N ARG A 172 -10.86 9.22 4.49
CA ARG A 172 -10.59 9.22 5.94
C ARG A 172 -11.44 10.25 6.68
N ALA A 173 -11.56 11.46 6.15
CA ALA A 173 -12.40 12.51 6.73
C ALA A 173 -13.90 12.15 6.81
N ARG A 174 -14.33 11.14 6.05
CA ARG A 174 -15.70 10.60 6.03
C ARG A 174 -15.85 9.32 6.81
N GLY A 175 -14.83 8.91 7.56
CA GLY A 175 -14.87 7.73 8.41
C GLY A 175 -14.59 6.42 7.67
N SER A 176 -13.97 6.47 6.49
CA SER A 176 -13.48 5.26 5.81
C SER A 176 -12.42 4.57 6.67
N GLY A 177 -12.49 3.24 6.77
CA GLY A 177 -11.50 2.38 7.42
C GLY A 177 -10.48 1.78 6.45
N LEU A 178 -10.37 2.29 5.22
CA LEU A 178 -9.42 1.79 4.24
C LEU A 178 -7.98 2.09 4.66
N TRP A 179 -7.09 1.10 4.39
CA TRP A 179 -5.65 1.29 4.55
C TRP A 179 -5.04 2.01 3.34
N CYS A 180 -3.91 2.70 3.54
CA CYS A 180 -3.14 3.29 2.45
C CYS A 180 -1.96 2.39 2.07
N PHE A 181 -1.82 2.13 0.77
CA PHE A 181 -0.75 1.31 0.20
C PHE A 181 0.22 2.15 -0.62
N GLY A 182 1.50 1.81 -0.59
CA GLY A 182 2.47 2.22 -1.59
C GLY A 182 2.64 1.06 -2.57
N ALA A 183 2.70 1.37 -3.85
CA ALA A 183 2.85 0.40 -4.91
C ALA A 183 3.72 0.93 -6.05
N ASP A 184 4.42 0.01 -6.73
CA ASP A 184 5.21 0.36 -7.89
C ASP A 184 4.37 0.41 -9.16
N ASP A 185 3.52 -0.59 -9.40
CA ASP A 185 2.84 -0.77 -10.69
C ASP A 185 3.85 -0.86 -11.84
N ALA A 186 4.97 -1.54 -11.55
CA ALA A 186 6.13 -1.58 -12.43
C ALA A 186 5.88 -2.45 -13.66
N HIS A 187 6.23 -1.93 -14.83
CA HIS A 187 6.18 -2.65 -16.12
C HIS A 187 7.57 -3.01 -16.65
N GLY A 188 8.62 -2.61 -15.92
CA GLY A 188 10.01 -2.84 -16.31
C GLY A 188 10.63 -1.71 -17.10
N HIS A 189 9.88 -0.65 -17.40
CA HIS A 189 10.41 0.58 -17.99
C HIS A 189 11.17 1.35 -16.92
N GLU A 190 12.40 1.77 -17.16
CA GLU A 190 13.06 2.67 -16.22
C GLU A 190 12.46 4.08 -16.34
N PRO A 191 12.15 4.72 -15.23
CA PRO A 191 12.40 4.41 -13.80
C PRO A 191 11.10 4.05 -13.01
N ASP A 192 10.31 3.07 -13.46
CA ASP A 192 8.98 2.78 -12.91
C ASP A 192 8.93 1.80 -11.72
N ASN A 193 10.09 1.39 -11.20
CA ASN A 193 10.19 0.37 -10.15
C ASN A 193 10.92 0.85 -8.89
N MET A 194 10.72 0.14 -7.77
CA MET A 194 11.38 0.33 -6.46
C MET A 194 11.18 1.74 -5.83
N GLY A 195 10.06 2.39 -6.09
CA GLY A 195 9.73 3.70 -5.54
C GLY A 195 8.47 3.74 -4.68
N GLY A 196 7.54 2.82 -4.89
CA GLY A 196 6.32 2.67 -4.11
C GLY A 196 6.28 1.32 -3.39
N ASP A 197 6.30 1.31 -2.06
CA ASP A 197 6.32 0.07 -1.29
C ASP A 197 5.50 0.14 0.00
N ILE A 198 5.36 -1.01 0.63
CA ILE A 198 4.89 -1.15 2.00
C ILE A 198 5.94 -1.88 2.83
N THR A 199 6.04 -1.50 4.10
CA THR A 199 6.83 -2.24 5.09
C THR A 199 5.89 -2.82 6.14
N VAL A 200 5.79 -4.14 6.15
CA VAL A 200 4.87 -4.91 6.99
C VAL A 200 5.58 -5.45 8.22
N LYS A 201 4.99 -5.26 9.40
CA LYS A 201 5.49 -5.89 10.63
C LYS A 201 4.72 -7.18 10.89
N ALA A 202 5.38 -8.32 10.75
CA ALA A 202 4.80 -9.66 10.88
C ALA A 202 5.72 -10.61 11.67
N PRO A 203 5.18 -11.68 12.29
CA PRO A 203 5.99 -12.62 13.06
C PRO A 203 6.96 -13.44 12.19
N GLU A 204 6.59 -13.73 10.96
CA GLU A 204 7.37 -14.52 10.01
C GLU A 204 7.04 -14.16 8.57
N LEU A 205 7.94 -14.50 7.62
CA LEU A 205 7.75 -14.29 6.18
C LEU A 205 6.99 -15.49 5.60
N LYS A 206 5.68 -15.51 5.81
CA LYS A 206 4.74 -16.49 5.24
C LYS A 206 3.44 -15.80 4.84
N HIS A 207 2.73 -16.38 3.86
CA HIS A 207 1.50 -15.81 3.30
C HIS A 207 0.49 -15.39 4.37
N GLU A 208 0.09 -16.33 5.27
CA GLU A 208 -0.93 -16.07 6.29
C GLU A 208 -0.47 -15.01 7.30
N ALA A 209 0.79 -15.07 7.73
CA ALA A 209 1.34 -14.13 8.70
C ALA A 209 1.42 -12.72 8.13
N LEU A 210 1.95 -12.59 6.89
CA LEU A 210 2.13 -11.32 6.21
C LEU A 210 0.78 -10.69 5.84
N LEU A 211 -0.09 -11.44 5.14
CA LEU A 211 -1.41 -10.93 4.74
C LEU A 211 -2.31 -10.69 5.95
N GLY A 212 -2.19 -11.51 7.00
CA GLY A 212 -2.86 -11.27 8.28
C GLY A 212 -2.42 -9.96 8.93
N ALA A 213 -1.13 -9.64 8.91
CA ALA A 213 -0.60 -8.38 9.39
C ALA A 213 -1.12 -7.19 8.55
N ILE A 214 -1.13 -7.31 7.22
CA ILE A 214 -1.68 -6.29 6.31
C ILE A 214 -3.18 -6.05 6.60
N LYS A 215 -3.97 -7.10 6.75
CA LYS A 215 -5.42 -6.99 7.08
C LYS A 215 -5.67 -6.21 8.38
N ARG A 216 -4.76 -6.29 9.35
CA ARG A 216 -4.85 -5.56 10.62
C ARG A 216 -4.27 -4.15 10.57
N GLY A 217 -3.65 -3.75 9.45
CA GLY A 217 -2.97 -2.46 9.31
C GLY A 217 -1.58 -2.42 9.94
N SER A 218 -0.95 -3.59 10.20
CA SER A 218 0.41 -3.67 10.77
C SER A 218 1.47 -3.42 9.71
N PHE A 219 1.39 -2.26 9.06
CA PHE A 219 2.32 -1.82 8.02
C PHE A 219 2.27 -0.30 7.83
N TYR A 220 3.24 0.23 7.11
CA TYR A 220 3.21 1.59 6.61
C TYR A 220 3.54 1.61 5.11
N ALA A 221 3.05 2.63 4.39
CA ALA A 221 3.33 2.87 2.99
C ALA A 221 4.52 3.81 2.82
N SER A 222 5.26 3.69 1.72
CA SER A 222 6.43 4.53 1.46
C SER A 222 6.49 4.98 0.00
N PHE A 223 7.05 6.18 -0.19
CA PHE A 223 7.46 6.73 -1.46
C PHE A 223 8.94 7.09 -1.42
N ALA A 224 9.70 6.47 -2.29
CA ALA A 224 11.12 6.75 -2.51
C ALA A 224 11.40 7.00 -4.00
N ARG A 225 12.64 7.26 -4.38
CA ARG A 225 13.09 7.14 -5.76
C ARG A 225 13.82 5.81 -5.92
N ALA A 226 13.87 5.30 -7.14
CA ALA A 226 14.60 4.07 -7.44
C ALA A 226 16.03 4.11 -6.84
N GLY A 227 16.36 3.10 -6.05
CA GLY A 227 17.65 3.00 -5.36
C GLY A 227 17.80 3.80 -4.06
N GLU A 228 16.78 4.59 -3.66
CA GLU A 228 16.72 5.31 -2.38
C GLU A 228 15.80 4.60 -1.39
N LYS A 229 15.84 5.00 -0.12
CA LYS A 229 14.94 4.51 0.92
C LYS A 229 14.20 5.66 1.56
N ALA A 230 12.88 5.53 1.64
CA ALA A 230 12.05 6.44 2.43
C ALA A 230 12.36 6.29 3.93
N PRO A 231 11.98 7.27 4.77
CA PRO A 231 12.14 7.16 6.22
C PRO A 231 11.47 5.90 6.77
N GLU A 232 12.19 5.15 7.59
CA GLU A 232 11.65 3.98 8.29
C GLU A 232 10.82 4.42 9.50
N ILE A 233 9.68 3.79 9.73
CA ILE A 233 8.85 3.99 10.91
C ILE A 233 9.05 2.78 11.82
N TYR A 234 9.66 3.00 12.98
CA TYR A 234 9.94 1.94 13.95
C TYR A 234 8.77 1.68 14.88
N ASP A 235 8.04 2.75 15.25
CA ASP A 235 6.85 2.66 16.09
C ASP A 235 5.89 3.82 15.85
N PHE A 236 4.60 3.51 15.90
CA PHE A 236 3.53 4.49 15.95
C PHE A 236 2.43 3.99 16.88
N ARG A 237 2.23 4.72 17.96
CA ARG A 237 1.26 4.34 18.99
C ARG A 237 0.59 5.54 19.64
N VAL A 238 -0.54 5.27 20.29
CA VAL A 238 -1.18 6.19 21.23
C VAL A 238 -1.09 5.58 22.62
N GLU A 239 -0.50 6.30 23.55
CA GLU A 239 -0.33 5.91 24.94
C GLU A 239 -0.85 7.01 25.86
N ASP A 240 -1.86 6.71 26.67
CA ASP A 240 -2.51 7.63 27.59
C ASP A 240 -2.91 8.99 26.97
N GLY A 241 -3.48 8.91 25.74
CA GLY A 241 -3.93 10.05 24.97
C GLY A 241 -2.80 10.87 24.30
N VAL A 242 -1.59 10.33 24.25
CA VAL A 242 -0.46 10.92 23.52
C VAL A 242 -0.12 10.06 22.33
N ALA A 243 -0.17 10.62 21.11
CA ALA A 243 0.38 9.99 19.92
C ALA A 243 1.91 10.11 19.94
N ILE A 244 2.58 9.01 19.61
CA ILE A 244 4.05 8.89 19.64
C ILE A 244 4.49 8.25 18.35
N VAL A 245 5.44 8.89 17.65
CA VAL A 245 6.11 8.38 16.44
C VAL A 245 7.59 8.22 16.72
N GLU A 246 8.16 7.09 16.34
CA GLU A 246 9.60 6.82 16.37
C GLU A 246 10.03 6.35 14.96
N CYS A 247 11.06 6.97 14.39
CA CYS A 247 11.46 6.74 13.00
C CYS A 247 12.97 6.88 12.81
N SER A 248 13.46 6.53 11.62
CA SER A 248 14.81 6.87 11.16
C SER A 248 14.96 8.40 11.08
N PRO A 249 16.20 8.93 10.95
CA PRO A 249 16.43 10.36 10.83
C PRO A 249 15.60 11.01 9.74
N ALA A 250 14.78 11.98 10.13
CA ALA A 250 13.80 12.66 9.27
C ALA A 250 13.92 14.18 9.36
N ARG A 251 13.40 14.86 8.35
CA ARG A 251 13.23 16.32 8.32
C ARG A 251 11.95 16.74 9.00
N ASN A 252 10.85 16.03 8.69
CA ASN A 252 9.55 16.39 9.21
C ASN A 252 8.83 15.15 9.75
N ILE A 253 8.10 15.33 10.85
CA ILE A 253 7.15 14.36 11.38
C ILE A 253 5.84 15.09 11.61
N HIS A 254 4.78 14.69 10.91
CA HIS A 254 3.44 15.24 11.08
C HIS A 254 2.53 14.22 11.75
N ILE A 255 1.87 14.62 12.84
CA ILE A 255 0.81 13.84 13.46
C ILE A 255 -0.53 14.47 13.07
N ASN A 256 -1.31 13.74 12.27
CA ASN A 256 -2.55 14.20 11.68
C ASN A 256 -3.76 13.51 12.32
N VAL A 257 -4.60 14.28 13.00
CA VAL A 257 -5.88 13.85 13.58
C VAL A 257 -7.01 14.10 12.58
N SER A 258 -7.07 15.33 12.05
CA SER A 258 -8.05 15.77 11.05
C SER A 258 -7.45 16.87 10.18
N ARG A 259 -8.21 17.38 9.22
CA ARG A 259 -7.77 18.50 8.39
C ARG A 259 -7.44 19.78 9.18
N THR A 260 -8.11 19.99 10.30
CA THR A 260 -7.95 21.17 11.16
C THR A 260 -7.19 20.91 12.46
N CYS A 261 -6.87 19.64 12.72
CA CYS A 261 -6.09 19.24 13.88
C CYS A 261 -4.91 18.40 13.42
N TYR A 262 -3.75 19.02 13.32
CA TYR A 262 -2.47 18.39 12.97
C TYR A 262 -1.34 19.04 13.76
N HIS A 263 -0.29 18.30 14.03
CA HIS A 263 0.85 18.76 14.77
C HIS A 263 2.17 18.40 14.05
N PRO A 264 2.74 19.37 13.29
CA PRO A 264 4.00 19.15 12.60
C PRO A 264 5.19 19.41 13.53
N ALA A 265 6.24 18.62 13.37
CA ALA A 265 7.57 18.93 13.85
C ALA A 265 8.52 19.05 12.64
N HIS A 266 9.40 20.03 12.68
CA HIS A 266 10.38 20.30 11.62
C HIS A 266 11.77 20.35 12.25
N ALA A 267 12.71 19.63 11.66
CA ALA A 267 14.10 19.69 12.07
C ALA A 267 14.70 21.08 11.77
N ALA A 268 15.40 21.66 12.73
CA ALA A 268 16.19 22.85 12.49
C ALA A 268 17.35 22.53 11.51
N GLN A 269 17.93 23.58 10.91
CA GLN A 269 19.06 23.41 9.98
C GLN A 269 20.20 22.62 10.63
N GLY A 270 20.63 21.55 9.97
CA GLY A 270 21.68 20.65 10.45
C GLY A 270 21.25 19.67 11.55
N GLN A 271 19.96 19.64 11.90
CA GLN A 271 19.37 18.69 12.85
C GLN A 271 18.48 17.67 12.12
N GLN A 272 18.15 16.59 12.84
CA GLN A 272 17.25 15.52 12.39
C GLN A 272 16.26 15.18 13.50
N LEU A 273 15.07 14.74 13.12
CA LEU A 273 14.06 14.23 14.04
C LEU A 273 14.05 12.70 13.98
N THR A 274 14.00 12.05 15.11
CA THR A 274 13.80 10.58 15.21
C THR A 274 12.57 10.24 16.03
N ARG A 275 11.93 11.24 16.63
CA ARG A 275 10.76 11.07 17.50
C ARG A 275 9.92 12.34 17.52
N HIS A 276 8.59 12.16 17.55
CA HIS A 276 7.65 13.26 17.80
C HIS A 276 6.48 12.77 18.66
N THR A 277 5.91 13.67 19.46
CA THR A 277 4.76 13.38 20.30
C THR A 277 3.73 14.49 20.24
N PHE A 278 2.45 14.11 20.34
CA PHE A 278 1.35 15.06 20.38
C PHE A 278 0.23 14.59 21.32
N ARG A 279 -0.18 15.46 22.26
CA ARG A 279 -1.35 15.21 23.10
C ARG A 279 -2.61 15.36 22.26
N LEU A 280 -3.35 14.26 22.09
CA LEU A 280 -4.56 14.23 21.27
C LEU A 280 -5.70 15.00 21.96
N PRO A 281 -6.55 15.70 21.18
CA PRO A 281 -7.83 16.21 21.67
C PRO A 281 -8.73 15.07 22.20
N GLU A 282 -9.59 15.37 23.17
CA GLU A 282 -10.51 14.38 23.75
C GLU A 282 -11.53 13.83 22.75
N ASP A 283 -11.88 14.62 21.73
CA ASP A 283 -12.80 14.25 20.65
C ASP A 283 -12.12 13.63 19.44
N ALA A 284 -10.80 13.40 19.50
CA ALA A 284 -10.06 12.74 18.43
C ALA A 284 -10.60 11.33 18.16
N ARG A 285 -10.94 11.04 16.91
CA ARG A 285 -11.48 9.73 16.49
C ARG A 285 -10.45 8.83 15.86
N GLN A 286 -9.43 9.40 15.27
CA GLN A 286 -8.34 8.69 14.62
C GLN A 286 -7.10 9.58 14.54
N VAL A 287 -5.95 8.95 14.41
CA VAL A 287 -4.68 9.66 14.23
C VAL A 287 -3.75 8.84 13.33
N ARG A 288 -3.01 9.51 12.43
CA ARG A 288 -1.92 8.91 11.66
C ARG A 288 -0.68 9.78 11.67
N ALA A 289 0.46 9.24 11.26
CA ALA A 289 1.70 9.98 11.09
C ALA A 289 2.17 9.98 9.63
N ILE A 290 2.85 11.05 9.25
CA ILE A 290 3.56 11.22 7.98
C ILE A 290 4.99 11.64 8.33
N VAL A 291 5.96 10.90 7.83
CA VAL A 291 7.39 11.15 8.06
C VAL A 291 8.05 11.44 6.73
N SER A 292 8.79 12.54 6.62
CA SER A 292 9.54 12.85 5.41
C SER A 292 10.98 13.24 5.69
N ASP A 293 11.86 12.89 4.78
CA ASP A 293 13.29 13.21 4.84
C ASP A 293 13.63 14.56 4.17
N PHE A 294 14.92 14.84 4.01
CA PHE A 294 15.43 16.06 3.39
C PHE A 294 15.35 16.05 1.86
N GLN A 295 15.17 14.89 1.23
CA GLN A 295 14.97 14.70 -0.20
C GLN A 295 13.50 14.74 -0.63
N GLY A 296 12.57 14.75 0.34
CA GLY A 296 11.14 14.72 0.08
C GLY A 296 10.58 13.30 -0.09
N LEU A 297 11.35 12.28 0.33
CA LEU A 297 10.86 10.90 0.43
C LEU A 297 9.92 10.79 1.64
N VAL A 298 8.87 9.99 1.54
CA VAL A 298 7.78 10.03 2.52
C VAL A 298 7.35 8.63 2.93
N SER A 299 7.01 8.48 4.21
CA SER A 299 6.32 7.29 4.74
C SER A 299 5.05 7.68 5.50
N TRP A 300 3.98 6.89 5.30
CA TRP A 300 2.66 7.10 5.89
C TRP A 300 2.26 5.91 6.76
N THR A 301 1.98 6.15 8.03
CA THR A 301 1.40 5.10 8.89
C THR A 301 -0.07 4.84 8.52
N GLN A 302 -0.56 3.66 8.88
CA GLN A 302 -1.99 3.43 8.95
C GLN A 302 -2.61 4.23 10.10
N PRO A 303 -3.88 4.66 10.00
CA PRO A 303 -4.54 5.39 11.07
C PRO A 303 -4.86 4.49 12.26
N ILE A 304 -4.55 4.94 13.47
CA ILE A 304 -5.07 4.36 14.70
C ILE A 304 -6.47 4.93 14.92
N VAL A 305 -7.49 4.07 14.96
CA VAL A 305 -8.85 4.44 15.33
C VAL A 305 -8.94 4.49 16.85
N LEU A 306 -9.35 5.64 17.38
CA LEU A 306 -9.45 5.88 18.81
C LEU A 306 -10.84 5.48 19.33
N LYS A 307 -10.89 4.92 20.53
CA LYS A 307 -12.13 4.45 21.19
C LYS A 307 -12.66 5.51 22.13
#